data_7896994e4cdea2e3fc7965b1396a78f6
#
_entry.id   7896994e4cdea2e3fc7965b1396a78f6
#
_cell.length_a   1.000
_cell.length_b   1.000
_cell.length_c   1.000
_cell.angle_alpha   90.00
_cell.angle_beta   90.00
_cell.angle_gamma   90.00
#
_symmetry.space_group_name_H-M   'P 1'
#
loop_
_entity.id
_entity.type
_entity.pdbx_description
1 polymer ?
#
loop_
_entity_poly.entity_id
_entity_poly.type
_entity_poly.pdbx_seq_one_letter_code
_entity_poly.pdbx_strand_id
1 'polypeptide(L)'
;MLVRICAVAIAACFMLGGSAQAQNQNQVQVQAQIQPDLVQMVQLRSLFKLPDPRGEFVRLCAPHMVGRWAHPESVCGCLHDHAAAAVEDVDLREALLRGISETGVPTIETEWVPPSKQSEIGATFTKIAKPTLQCMFEPATN
;
A
#
# COMPACT_ATOMS: atom_id res chain seq x y z
N MET A 1 62.55 7.99 33.85
CA MET A 1 61.13 8.49 34.06
C MET A 1 60.18 8.09 32.95
N LEU A 2 60.59 7.53 31.83
CA LEU A 2 59.74 7.20 30.68
C LEU A 2 59.00 5.83 30.85
N VAL A 3 59.46 4.90 31.66
CA VAL A 3 58.89 3.55 31.80
C VAL A 3 57.60 3.56 32.65
N ARG A 4 57.40 4.57 33.52
CA ARG A 4 56.18 4.63 34.38
C ARG A 4 54.94 5.16 33.68
N ILE A 5 55.07 5.83 32.55
CA ILE A 5 53.95 6.40 31.82
C ILE A 5 53.27 5.35 30.93
N CYS A 6 54.00 4.36 30.41
CA CYS A 6 53.44 3.29 29.56
C CYS A 6 52.59 2.31 30.34
N ALA A 7 52.88 2.09 31.66
CA ALA A 7 52.09 1.12 32.47
C ALA A 7 50.69 1.60 32.80
N VAL A 8 50.45 2.92 32.86
CA VAL A 8 49.14 3.47 33.16
C VAL A 8 48.20 3.44 31.93
N ALA A 9 48.78 3.60 30.71
CA ALA A 9 48.02 3.57 29.47
C ALA A 9 47.46 2.21 29.13
N ILE A 10 48.14 1.11 29.50
CA ILE A 10 47.66 -0.26 29.23
C ILE A 10 46.52 -0.65 30.15
N ALA A 11 46.50 -0.16 31.40
CA ALA A 11 45.40 -0.42 32.33
C ALA A 11 44.09 0.24 31.93
N ALA A 12 44.14 1.40 31.26
CA ALA A 12 42.93 2.09 30.78
C ALA A 12 42.25 1.42 29.59
N CYS A 13 42.97 0.71 28.73
CA CYS A 13 42.43 -0.02 27.59
C CYS A 13 41.65 -1.28 28.00
N PHE A 14 42.02 -1.93 29.13
CA PHE A 14 41.30 -3.12 29.60
C PHE A 14 39.93 -2.85 30.24
N MET A 15 39.71 -1.63 30.74
CA MET A 15 38.43 -1.25 31.34
C MET A 15 37.36 -0.86 30.33
N LEU A 16 37.76 -0.54 29.09
CA LEU A 16 36.81 -0.18 28.00
C LEU A 16 36.29 -1.37 27.20
N GLY A 17 36.90 -2.55 27.37
CA GLY A 17 36.51 -3.79 26.69
C GLY A 17 35.28 -4.48 27.28
N GLY A 18 34.89 -4.14 28.49
CA GLY A 18 33.75 -4.78 29.17
C GLY A 18 32.38 -4.30 28.78
N SER A 19 32.26 -3.13 28.21
CA SER A 19 30.95 -2.52 27.88
C SER A 19 30.38 -2.95 26.54
N ALA A 20 31.21 -3.44 25.62
CA ALA A 20 30.74 -3.82 24.28
C ALA A 20 29.98 -5.16 24.25
N GLN A 21 30.29 -6.07 25.21
CA GLN A 21 29.58 -7.34 25.26
C GLN A 21 28.19 -7.25 25.91
N ALA A 22 27.96 -6.31 26.81
CA ALA A 22 26.64 -6.11 27.44
C ALA A 22 25.62 -5.53 26.46
N GLN A 23 26.06 -4.67 25.52
CA GLN A 23 25.16 -4.11 24.50
C GLN A 23 24.73 -5.15 23.45
N ASN A 24 25.63 -6.10 23.13
CA ASN A 24 25.32 -7.12 22.13
C ASN A 24 24.34 -8.19 22.66
N GLN A 25 24.36 -8.48 23.96
CA GLN A 25 23.38 -9.39 24.57
C GLN A 25 21.98 -8.79 24.62
N ASN A 26 21.84 -7.48 24.85
CA ASN A 26 20.55 -6.82 24.83
C ASN A 26 19.96 -6.72 23.40
N GLN A 27 20.79 -6.55 22.36
CA GLN A 27 20.30 -6.54 20.98
C GLN A 27 19.82 -7.92 20.52
N VAL A 28 20.50 -8.99 20.93
CA VAL A 28 20.06 -10.36 20.62
C VAL A 28 18.78 -10.73 21.36
N GLN A 29 18.60 -10.27 22.61
CA GLN A 29 17.36 -10.51 23.36
C GLN A 29 16.18 -9.71 22.80
N VAL A 30 16.39 -8.49 22.32
CA VAL A 30 15.33 -7.68 21.68
C VAL A 30 14.92 -8.29 20.34
N GLN A 31 15.87 -8.83 19.57
CA GLN A 31 15.53 -9.52 18.32
C GLN A 31 14.81 -10.86 18.53
N ALA A 32 15.12 -11.59 19.60
CA ALA A 32 14.44 -12.84 19.93
C ALA A 32 13.00 -12.64 20.43
N GLN A 33 12.69 -11.47 20.99
CA GLN A 33 11.33 -11.12 21.42
C GLN A 33 10.43 -10.58 20.29
N ILE A 34 11.01 -10.04 19.23
CA ILE A 34 10.25 -9.50 18.10
C ILE A 34 9.72 -10.62 17.18
N GLN A 35 10.40 -11.77 17.13
CA GLN A 35 10.00 -12.86 16.24
C GLN A 35 8.64 -13.52 16.58
N PRO A 36 8.28 -13.79 17.84
CA PRO A 36 6.96 -14.36 18.15
C PRO A 36 5.82 -13.38 17.81
N ASP A 37 6.02 -12.08 18.00
CA ASP A 37 5.01 -11.07 17.67
C ASP A 37 4.75 -10.96 16.17
N LEU A 38 5.77 -11.07 15.33
CA LEU A 38 5.60 -11.06 13.87
C LEU A 38 4.86 -12.32 13.37
N VAL A 39 5.16 -13.48 13.92
CA VAL A 39 4.45 -14.72 13.59
C VAL A 39 3.01 -14.65 14.05
N GLN A 40 2.75 -14.06 15.22
CA GLN A 40 1.41 -13.89 15.77
C GLN A 40 0.62 -12.85 14.99
N MET A 41 1.23 -11.76 14.51
CA MET A 41 0.61 -10.79 13.63
C MET A 41 0.29 -11.37 12.24
N VAL A 42 1.15 -12.23 11.70
CA VAL A 42 0.89 -12.93 10.43
C VAL A 42 -0.26 -13.92 10.59
N GLN A 43 -0.35 -14.63 11.70
CA GLN A 43 -1.47 -15.52 11.99
C GLN A 43 -2.77 -14.76 12.24
N LEU A 44 -2.74 -13.62 12.92
CA LEU A 44 -3.92 -12.76 13.08
C LEU A 44 -4.41 -12.20 11.74
N ARG A 45 -3.51 -11.83 10.84
CA ARG A 45 -3.88 -11.39 9.48
C ARG A 45 -4.53 -12.49 8.65
N SER A 46 -4.19 -13.76 8.87
CA SER A 46 -4.83 -14.88 8.17
C SER A 46 -6.22 -15.22 8.74
N LEU A 47 -6.47 -14.88 10.00
CA LEU A 47 -7.79 -15.05 10.64
C LEU A 47 -8.78 -13.94 10.26
N PHE A 48 -8.28 -12.72 10.06
CA PHE A 48 -9.04 -11.64 9.45
C PHE A 48 -8.75 -11.68 7.94
N LYS A 49 -9.58 -12.41 7.18
CA LYS A 49 -9.59 -12.32 5.72
C LYS A 49 -9.83 -10.84 5.38
N LEU A 50 -8.74 -10.10 5.10
CA LEU A 50 -8.85 -8.72 4.63
C LEU A 50 -9.75 -8.75 3.41
N PRO A 51 -10.79 -7.92 3.36
CA PRO A 51 -11.64 -7.84 2.17
C PRO A 51 -10.75 -7.63 0.96
N ASP A 52 -10.97 -8.41 -0.08
CA ASP A 52 -10.33 -8.19 -1.37
C ASP A 52 -10.76 -6.81 -1.89
N PRO A 53 -9.85 -5.83 -2.01
CA PRO A 53 -10.22 -4.48 -2.42
C PRO A 53 -10.91 -4.46 -3.79
N ARG A 54 -10.51 -5.37 -4.69
CA ARG A 54 -11.13 -5.52 -6.01
C ARG A 54 -12.54 -6.09 -5.90
N GLY A 55 -12.73 -7.14 -5.12
CA GLY A 55 -14.04 -7.75 -4.91
C GLY A 55 -15.01 -6.78 -4.24
N GLU A 56 -14.55 -6.01 -3.26
CA GLU A 56 -15.38 -4.98 -2.61
C GLU A 56 -15.75 -3.86 -3.59
N PHE A 57 -14.80 -3.39 -4.40
CA PHE A 57 -15.09 -2.42 -5.44
C PHE A 57 -16.14 -2.93 -6.44
N VAL A 58 -16.02 -4.17 -6.94
CA VAL A 58 -16.99 -4.79 -7.86
C VAL A 58 -18.37 -4.86 -7.21
N ARG A 59 -18.45 -5.24 -5.94
CA ARG A 59 -19.71 -5.30 -5.18
C ARG A 59 -20.43 -3.95 -5.11
N LEU A 60 -19.68 -2.84 -4.94
CA LEU A 60 -20.22 -1.49 -4.89
C LEU A 60 -20.60 -0.96 -6.27
N CYS A 61 -19.76 -1.18 -7.27
CA CYS A 61 -19.89 -0.65 -8.63
C CYS A 61 -21.00 -1.37 -9.43
N ALA A 62 -21.10 -2.71 -9.36
CA ALA A 62 -21.96 -3.50 -10.23
C ALA A 62 -23.44 -3.08 -10.19
N PRO A 63 -24.06 -2.72 -9.05
CA PRO A 63 -25.44 -2.26 -9.00
C PRO A 63 -25.73 -1.03 -9.88
N HIS A 64 -24.74 -0.12 -10.02
CA HIS A 64 -24.86 1.08 -10.87
C HIS A 64 -24.78 0.78 -12.36
N MET A 65 -24.30 -0.41 -12.72
CA MET A 65 -24.15 -0.88 -14.11
C MET A 65 -25.34 -1.72 -14.59
N VAL A 66 -26.20 -2.17 -13.69
CA VAL A 66 -27.38 -2.99 -14.02
C VAL A 66 -28.31 -2.21 -14.99
N GLY A 67 -28.76 -2.88 -16.04
CA GLY A 67 -29.61 -2.30 -17.07
C GLY A 67 -28.87 -1.43 -18.10
N ARG A 68 -27.58 -1.14 -17.88
CA ARG A 68 -26.72 -0.44 -18.85
C ARG A 68 -25.81 -1.39 -19.60
N TRP A 69 -25.31 -2.42 -18.90
CA TRP A 69 -24.31 -3.36 -19.42
C TRP A 69 -24.73 -4.81 -19.16
N ALA A 70 -24.42 -5.69 -20.11
CA ALA A 70 -24.78 -7.11 -20.03
C ALA A 70 -24.07 -7.87 -18.88
N HIS A 71 -22.86 -7.44 -18.54
CA HIS A 71 -22.00 -8.09 -17.55
C HIS A 71 -21.42 -7.07 -16.53
N PRO A 72 -22.25 -6.53 -15.62
CA PRO A 72 -21.85 -5.47 -14.69
C PRO A 72 -20.58 -5.77 -13.88
N GLU A 73 -20.47 -6.98 -13.33
CA GLU A 73 -19.32 -7.38 -12.52
C GLU A 73 -18.03 -7.42 -13.33
N SER A 74 -18.09 -7.92 -14.57
CA SER A 74 -16.94 -7.97 -15.47
C SER A 74 -16.48 -6.57 -15.85
N VAL A 75 -17.41 -5.66 -16.16
CA VAL A 75 -17.11 -4.26 -16.46
C VAL A 75 -16.46 -3.59 -15.26
N CYS A 76 -17.02 -3.73 -14.05
CA CYS A 76 -16.45 -3.15 -12.84
C CYS A 76 -15.06 -3.70 -12.52
N GLY A 77 -14.86 -5.02 -12.64
CA GLY A 77 -13.55 -5.63 -12.45
C GLY A 77 -12.52 -5.09 -13.43
N CYS A 78 -12.87 -4.97 -14.70
CA CYS A 78 -12.03 -4.38 -15.75
C CYS A 78 -11.67 -2.92 -15.42
N LEU A 79 -12.63 -2.09 -15.00
CA LEU A 79 -12.40 -0.69 -14.63
C LEU A 79 -11.44 -0.57 -13.43
N HIS A 80 -11.61 -1.42 -12.42
CA HIS A 80 -10.69 -1.45 -11.27
C HIS A 80 -9.27 -1.74 -11.71
N ASP A 81 -9.07 -2.80 -12.50
CA ASP A 81 -7.75 -3.26 -12.92
C ASP A 81 -7.05 -2.22 -13.79
N HIS A 82 -7.79 -1.55 -14.69
CA HIS A 82 -7.24 -0.46 -15.49
C HIS A 82 -6.92 0.79 -14.65
N ALA A 83 -7.76 1.17 -13.70
CA ALA A 83 -7.47 2.27 -12.81
C ALA A 83 -6.20 2.00 -11.98
N ALA A 84 -6.07 0.78 -11.46
CA ALA A 84 -4.89 0.36 -10.70
C ALA A 84 -3.60 0.37 -11.54
N ALA A 85 -3.69 0.01 -12.83
CA ALA A 85 -2.54 -0.04 -13.72
C ALA A 85 -2.15 1.32 -14.31
N ALA A 86 -3.13 2.20 -14.62
CA ALA A 86 -2.89 3.44 -15.35
C ALA A 86 -2.67 4.66 -14.44
N VAL A 87 -3.19 4.63 -13.19
CA VAL A 87 -3.10 5.75 -12.25
C VAL A 87 -2.11 5.40 -11.14
N GLU A 88 -0.88 5.92 -11.26
CA GLU A 88 0.20 5.65 -10.31
C GLU A 88 0.00 6.37 -8.97
N ASP A 89 -0.52 7.60 -9.01
CA ASP A 89 -0.78 8.37 -7.82
C ASP A 89 -1.93 7.77 -7.01
N VAL A 90 -1.67 7.48 -5.74
CA VAL A 90 -2.59 6.78 -4.85
C VAL A 90 -3.86 7.59 -4.58
N ASP A 91 -3.72 8.90 -4.30
CA ASP A 91 -4.87 9.74 -3.97
C ASP A 91 -5.82 9.91 -5.17
N LEU A 92 -5.25 10.11 -6.36
CA LEU A 92 -6.02 10.21 -7.60
C LEU A 92 -6.69 8.88 -7.98
N ARG A 93 -5.99 7.77 -7.76
CA ARG A 93 -6.54 6.44 -7.99
C ARG A 93 -7.68 6.11 -7.04
N GLU A 94 -7.52 6.39 -5.76
CA GLU A 94 -8.58 6.19 -4.76
C GLU A 94 -9.81 7.06 -5.03
N ALA A 95 -9.61 8.34 -5.36
CA ALA A 95 -10.70 9.24 -5.73
C ALA A 95 -11.44 8.75 -6.99
N LEU A 96 -10.71 8.27 -8.00
CA LEU A 96 -11.30 7.70 -9.21
C LEU A 96 -12.09 6.42 -8.93
N LEU A 97 -11.51 5.47 -8.19
CA LEU A 97 -12.19 4.22 -7.82
C LEU A 97 -13.43 4.49 -6.98
N ARG A 98 -13.36 5.45 -6.07
CA ARG A 98 -14.51 5.90 -5.30
C ARG A 98 -15.63 6.41 -6.22
N GLY A 99 -15.32 7.33 -7.13
CA GLY A 99 -16.31 7.87 -8.07
C GLY A 99 -16.98 6.78 -8.91
N ILE A 100 -16.20 5.83 -9.44
CA ILE A 100 -16.74 4.70 -10.20
C ILE A 100 -17.63 3.81 -9.31
N SER A 101 -17.23 3.54 -8.07
CA SER A 101 -18.01 2.69 -7.17
C SER A 101 -19.33 3.31 -6.75
N GLU A 102 -19.41 4.64 -6.67
CA GLU A 102 -20.62 5.37 -6.27
C GLU A 102 -21.58 5.68 -7.45
N THR A 103 -21.05 5.82 -8.66
CA THR A 103 -21.85 6.31 -9.80
C THR A 103 -21.90 5.36 -11.00
N GLY A 104 -21.00 4.40 -11.06
CA GLY A 104 -20.80 3.52 -12.21
C GLY A 104 -20.08 4.21 -13.39
N VAL A 105 -19.57 5.41 -13.21
CA VAL A 105 -18.81 6.16 -14.26
C VAL A 105 -17.55 6.75 -13.66
N PRO A 106 -16.47 6.91 -14.46
CA PRO A 106 -15.27 7.59 -14.01
C PRO A 106 -15.58 9.03 -13.59
N THR A 107 -15.47 9.30 -12.30
CA THR A 107 -15.71 10.60 -11.68
C THR A 107 -14.64 10.84 -10.61
N ILE A 108 -14.11 12.04 -10.52
CA ILE A 108 -13.22 12.49 -9.44
C ILE A 108 -13.74 13.85 -8.99
N GLU A 109 -14.20 13.93 -7.76
CA GLU A 109 -14.57 15.21 -7.17
C GLU A 109 -13.33 15.90 -6.60
N THR A 110 -13.23 17.20 -6.83
CA THR A 110 -12.04 17.98 -6.43
C THR A 110 -11.76 17.90 -4.95
N GLU A 111 -12.81 17.82 -4.12
CA GLU A 111 -12.72 17.72 -2.67
C GLU A 111 -12.11 16.39 -2.15
N TRP A 112 -12.12 15.34 -2.97
CA TRP A 112 -11.51 14.05 -2.61
C TRP A 112 -10.01 14.00 -2.87
N VAL A 113 -9.47 15.02 -3.53
CA VAL A 113 -8.07 15.09 -3.95
C VAL A 113 -7.36 16.21 -3.21
N PRO A 114 -6.17 15.96 -2.62
CA PRO A 114 -5.38 17.00 -1.98
C PRO A 114 -5.17 18.21 -2.90
N PRO A 115 -5.20 19.45 -2.40
CA PRO A 115 -5.09 20.66 -3.21
C PRO A 115 -3.87 20.68 -4.15
N SER A 116 -2.75 20.08 -3.70
CA SER A 116 -1.51 19.98 -4.48
C SER A 116 -1.62 19.12 -5.75
N LYS A 117 -2.63 18.23 -5.82
CA LYS A 117 -2.81 17.25 -6.91
C LYS A 117 -4.05 17.53 -7.77
N GLN A 118 -4.86 18.51 -7.42
CA GLN A 118 -6.10 18.82 -8.15
C GLN A 118 -5.87 19.19 -9.61
N SER A 119 -4.72 19.80 -9.93
CA SER A 119 -4.34 20.10 -11.32
C SER A 119 -4.11 18.85 -12.18
N GLU A 120 -3.91 17.68 -11.58
CA GLU A 120 -3.65 16.42 -12.28
C GLU A 120 -4.93 15.62 -12.60
N ILE A 121 -6.08 16.04 -12.08
CA ILE A 121 -7.37 15.36 -12.31
C ILE A 121 -7.66 15.21 -13.82
N GLY A 122 -7.49 16.26 -14.61
CA GLY A 122 -7.73 16.22 -16.05
C GLY A 122 -6.80 15.24 -16.80
N ALA A 123 -5.53 15.22 -16.42
CA ALA A 123 -4.56 14.26 -16.97
C ALA A 123 -4.91 12.80 -16.60
N THR A 124 -5.43 12.59 -15.39
CA THR A 124 -5.89 11.28 -14.93
C THR A 124 -7.05 10.77 -15.80
N PHE A 125 -8.06 11.60 -16.07
CA PHE A 125 -9.14 11.22 -16.98
C PHE A 125 -8.65 10.88 -18.38
N THR A 126 -7.66 11.60 -18.90
CA THR A 126 -7.08 11.31 -20.21
C THR A 126 -6.44 9.91 -20.25
N LYS A 127 -5.73 9.52 -19.18
CA LYS A 127 -5.10 8.20 -19.07
C LYS A 127 -6.11 7.05 -19.08
N ILE A 128 -7.27 7.23 -18.45
CA ILE A 128 -8.26 6.17 -18.28
C ILE A 128 -9.37 6.16 -19.34
N ALA A 129 -9.50 7.22 -20.14
CA ALA A 129 -10.59 7.33 -21.12
C ALA A 129 -10.66 6.12 -22.08
N LYS A 130 -9.55 5.76 -22.71
CA LYS A 130 -9.49 4.62 -23.63
C LYS A 130 -9.73 3.27 -22.90
N PRO A 131 -9.04 2.95 -21.80
CA PRO A 131 -9.34 1.77 -21.01
C PRO A 131 -10.80 1.66 -20.58
N THR A 132 -11.41 2.76 -20.13
CA THR A 132 -12.83 2.80 -19.75
C THR A 132 -13.74 2.34 -20.88
N LEU A 133 -13.53 2.88 -22.08
CA LEU A 133 -14.30 2.47 -23.27
C LEU A 133 -14.08 0.98 -23.60
N GLN A 134 -12.87 0.48 -23.48
CA GLN A 134 -12.59 -0.94 -23.70
C GLN A 134 -13.37 -1.83 -22.73
N CYS A 135 -13.35 -1.52 -21.43
CA CYS A 135 -14.10 -2.28 -20.45
C CYS A 135 -15.62 -2.29 -20.71
N MET A 136 -16.16 -1.18 -21.20
CA MET A 136 -17.60 -1.04 -21.44
C MET A 136 -18.06 -1.77 -22.69
N PHE A 137 -17.26 -1.78 -23.76
CA PHE A 137 -17.67 -2.33 -25.05
C PHE A 137 -17.01 -3.68 -25.41
N GLU A 138 -15.87 -3.97 -24.79
CA GLU A 138 -15.14 -5.21 -25.01
C GLU A 138 -14.81 -5.86 -23.66
N PRO A 139 -15.82 -6.23 -22.84
CA PRO A 139 -15.55 -6.87 -21.57
C PRO A 139 -14.77 -8.16 -21.80
N ALA A 140 -13.67 -8.35 -21.06
CA ALA A 140 -12.89 -9.56 -21.14
C ALA A 140 -13.80 -10.77 -20.86
N THR A 141 -14.01 -11.59 -21.87
CA THR A 141 -14.70 -12.86 -21.72
C THR A 141 -13.73 -13.83 -21.05
N ASN A 142 -13.94 -14.04 -19.74
CA ASN A 142 -13.30 -15.13 -19.02
C ASN A 142 -14.07 -16.43 -19.23
#